data_51edd8606b28d3eeae4a42111d60ae06
#
_entry.id   51edd8606b28d3eeae4a42111d60ae06
#
_cell.length_a   1.000
_cell.length_b   1.000
_cell.length_c   1.000
_cell.angle_alpha   90.00
_cell.angle_beta   90.00
_cell.angle_gamma   90.00
#
_symmetry.space_group_name_H-M   'P 1'
#
loop_
_entity.id
_entity.type
_entity.pdbx_description
1 polymer ?
#
loop_
_entity_poly.entity_id
_entity_poly.type
_entity_poly.pdbx_seq_one_letter_code
_entity_poly.pdbx_strand_id
1 'polypeptide(L)'
;MLKKTGIPDAIAEAMIQRGYEKLTPVQEEVIKKNYSGLDLLVSAQTGSGKTIAFGFSIVDNILGKDTYFKKSKLPQALIIVPTRELALQVKNELTWFLESCDAKIISCVGGMDIRAEKRNLEMKPNIVVGTPGRLRDHIESQKLNLRDIKTVVLDEADEMLDMGFKEDLEAILNTTPEEKQTLMFSATVPKTIAKLAKDYQKDAVRITIGKSNAQHVDIEYKAFKIVSSDQENAIINTLRYYEATNSIIFCATRMAVNHMTSRLTNRGISAVALSGELSQNERNMALQAMRSSKARVCVATDVAARGLDLPNLDLVIHADIPRTSDTLLHRSGRTGRAGRKGVCVILVPQNRNRTAERLFGQANIKPHWTFPPSREEILIEDKKRILELSLIHISE
;
A
#
# COMPACT_ATOMS: atom_id res chain seq x y z
N MET A 1 -8.24 26.81 6.94
CA MET A 1 -6.80 26.63 6.73
C MET A 1 -6.51 26.17 5.30
N LEU A 2 -7.22 25.16 4.79
CA LEU A 2 -7.05 24.63 3.41
C LEU A 2 -7.22 25.68 2.31
N LYS A 3 -8.20 26.58 2.41
CA LYS A 3 -8.44 27.68 1.41
C LYS A 3 -7.27 28.68 1.26
N LYS A 4 -6.27 28.67 2.15
CA LYS A 4 -5.09 29.55 2.07
C LYS A 4 -3.87 28.90 1.40
N THR A 5 -3.96 27.64 0.99
CA THR A 5 -2.83 26.86 0.45
C THR A 5 -2.70 26.95 -1.07
N GLY A 6 -3.58 27.69 -1.77
CA GLY A 6 -3.58 27.80 -3.24
C GLY A 6 -4.33 26.67 -3.95
N ILE A 7 -5.01 25.80 -3.22
CA ILE A 7 -5.92 24.77 -3.74
C ILE A 7 -7.18 25.46 -4.28
N PRO A 8 -7.73 25.02 -5.42
CA PRO A 8 -9.03 25.49 -5.90
C PRO A 8 -10.11 25.32 -4.82
N ASP A 9 -10.93 26.36 -4.62
CA ASP A 9 -11.93 26.39 -3.53
C ASP A 9 -12.86 25.19 -3.55
N ALA A 10 -13.27 24.74 -4.72
CA ALA A 10 -14.16 23.58 -4.88
C ALA A 10 -13.52 22.26 -4.36
N ILE A 11 -12.22 22.09 -4.58
CA ILE A 11 -11.47 20.91 -4.06
C ILE A 11 -11.28 21.05 -2.55
N ALA A 12 -10.94 22.24 -2.06
CA ALA A 12 -10.80 22.49 -0.62
C ALA A 12 -12.13 22.19 0.13
N GLU A 13 -13.28 22.55 -0.45
CA GLU A 13 -14.59 22.23 0.11
C GLU A 13 -14.87 20.72 0.13
N ALA A 14 -14.59 20.01 -0.96
CA ALA A 14 -14.73 18.56 -1.01
C ALA A 14 -13.86 17.84 0.06
N MET A 15 -12.64 18.34 0.29
CA MET A 15 -11.76 17.82 1.34
C MET A 15 -12.34 18.08 2.74
N ILE A 16 -12.84 19.29 3.01
CA ILE A 16 -13.45 19.65 4.31
C ILE A 16 -14.68 18.76 4.59
N GLN A 17 -15.53 18.54 3.59
CA GLN A 17 -16.71 17.66 3.73
C GLN A 17 -16.33 16.21 4.07
N ARG A 18 -15.12 15.78 3.69
CA ARG A 18 -14.55 14.46 4.02
C ARG A 18 -13.76 14.43 5.33
N GLY A 19 -13.77 15.51 6.10
CA GLY A 19 -13.12 15.59 7.42
C GLY A 19 -11.62 15.90 7.38
N TYR A 20 -11.11 16.42 6.25
CA TYR A 20 -9.72 16.90 6.21
C TYR A 20 -9.62 18.25 6.91
N GLU A 21 -9.02 18.28 8.09
CA GLU A 21 -8.78 19.52 8.83
C GLU A 21 -7.49 20.22 8.37
N LYS A 22 -6.47 19.44 8.04
CA LYS A 22 -5.14 19.88 7.61
C LYS A 22 -4.54 18.93 6.57
N LEU A 23 -3.59 19.43 5.81
CA LEU A 23 -2.80 18.62 4.89
C LEU A 23 -1.81 17.75 5.65
N THR A 24 -1.49 16.59 5.07
CA THR A 24 -0.37 15.77 5.54
C THR A 24 0.97 16.39 5.11
N PRO A 25 2.09 16.06 5.75
CA PRO A 25 3.40 16.62 5.37
C PRO A 25 3.77 16.43 3.90
N VAL A 26 3.38 15.29 3.28
CA VAL A 26 3.64 15.06 1.85
C VAL A 26 2.77 15.96 0.97
N GLN A 27 1.54 16.19 1.36
CA GLN A 27 0.62 17.07 0.64
C GLN A 27 1.08 18.54 0.73
N GLU A 28 1.45 18.98 1.94
CA GLU A 28 1.99 20.34 2.15
C GLU A 28 3.26 20.61 1.33
N GLU A 29 4.13 19.60 1.22
CA GLU A 29 5.37 19.74 0.47
C GLU A 29 5.12 19.81 -1.04
N VAL A 30 4.32 18.88 -1.57
CA VAL A 30 4.06 18.75 -3.02
C VAL A 30 3.29 19.94 -3.58
N ILE A 31 2.41 20.58 -2.78
CA ILE A 31 1.60 21.73 -3.25
C ILE A 31 2.37 23.06 -3.32
N LYS A 32 3.63 23.09 -2.92
CA LYS A 32 4.43 24.32 -3.01
C LYS A 32 4.53 24.81 -4.45
N LYS A 33 4.21 26.07 -4.67
CA LYS A 33 4.19 26.69 -6.02
C LYS A 33 5.51 26.62 -6.78
N ASN A 34 6.63 26.54 -6.08
CA ASN A 34 7.95 26.39 -6.70
C ASN A 34 8.20 25.02 -7.33
N TYR A 35 7.28 24.06 -7.15
CA TYR A 35 7.34 22.73 -7.76
C TYR A 35 6.33 22.53 -8.90
N SER A 36 5.55 23.58 -9.22
CA SER A 36 4.58 23.55 -10.31
C SER A 36 5.23 23.19 -11.64
N GLY A 37 4.73 22.14 -12.30
CA GLY A 37 5.24 21.65 -13.58
C GLY A 37 6.60 20.95 -13.54
N LEU A 38 7.28 20.89 -12.39
CA LEU A 38 8.55 20.20 -12.24
C LEU A 38 8.35 18.69 -11.98
N ASP A 39 9.31 17.90 -12.42
CA ASP A 39 9.37 16.49 -12.07
C ASP A 39 9.72 16.33 -10.59
N LEU A 40 9.03 15.37 -9.93
CA LEU A 40 9.23 15.14 -8.51
C LEU A 40 9.58 13.67 -8.25
N LEU A 41 10.61 13.45 -7.42
CA LEU A 41 10.91 12.15 -6.84
C LEU A 41 10.62 12.22 -5.33
N VAL A 42 9.47 11.68 -4.94
CA VAL A 42 8.94 11.79 -3.58
C VAL A 42 9.14 10.49 -2.83
N SER A 43 9.93 10.55 -1.76
CA SER A 43 10.06 9.44 -0.82
C SER A 43 9.13 9.67 0.37
N ALA A 44 8.09 8.82 0.47
CA ALA A 44 7.10 8.89 1.52
C ALA A 44 6.45 7.53 1.78
N GLN A 45 6.15 7.23 3.03
CA GLN A 45 5.56 5.95 3.45
C GLN A 45 4.16 5.73 2.87
N THR A 46 3.72 4.46 2.80
CA THR A 46 2.35 4.10 2.47
C THR A 46 1.40 4.66 3.54
N GLY A 47 0.25 5.21 3.13
CA GLY A 47 -0.71 5.83 4.06
C GLY A 47 -0.39 7.27 4.44
N SER A 48 0.65 7.90 3.88
CA SER A 48 0.99 9.31 4.13
C SER A 48 0.12 10.32 3.35
N GLY A 49 -0.84 9.85 2.53
CA GLY A 49 -1.71 10.71 1.72
C GLY A 49 -1.13 11.07 0.34
N LYS A 50 -0.28 10.20 -0.23
CA LYS A 50 0.36 10.39 -1.54
C LYS A 50 -0.64 10.61 -2.68
N THR A 51 -1.76 9.88 -2.68
CA THR A 51 -2.78 9.97 -3.73
C THR A 51 -3.30 11.39 -3.91
N ILE A 52 -3.65 12.04 -2.81
CA ILE A 52 -4.09 13.44 -2.83
C ILE A 52 -2.93 14.37 -3.19
N ALA A 53 -1.69 14.07 -2.74
CA ALA A 53 -0.52 14.87 -3.07
C ALA A 53 -0.27 14.92 -4.59
N PHE A 54 -0.24 13.78 -5.28
CA PHE A 54 -0.12 13.83 -6.74
C PHE A 54 -1.41 14.30 -7.44
N GLY A 55 -2.57 14.14 -6.81
CA GLY A 55 -3.81 14.75 -7.25
C GLY A 55 -3.70 16.27 -7.37
N PHE A 56 -3.08 16.95 -6.40
CA PHE A 56 -2.79 18.39 -6.48
C PHE A 56 -1.90 18.74 -7.66
N SER A 57 -0.83 17.97 -7.90
CA SER A 57 0.07 18.22 -9.04
C SER A 57 -0.63 18.02 -10.38
N ILE A 58 -1.53 17.01 -10.50
CA ILE A 58 -2.35 16.80 -11.69
C ILE A 58 -3.29 17.99 -11.93
N VAL A 59 -3.94 18.50 -10.89
CA VAL A 59 -4.80 19.69 -10.95
C VAL A 59 -4.02 20.89 -11.42
N ASP A 60 -2.90 21.17 -10.79
CA ASP A 60 -2.06 22.33 -11.10
C ASP A 60 -1.55 22.30 -12.55
N ASN A 61 -1.06 21.15 -13.01
CA ASN A 61 -0.47 21.01 -14.34
C ASN A 61 -1.51 20.92 -15.48
N ILE A 62 -2.71 20.38 -15.22
CA ILE A 62 -3.73 20.16 -16.27
C ILE A 62 -4.76 21.27 -16.28
N LEU A 63 -5.30 21.67 -15.14
CA LEU A 63 -6.32 22.72 -15.04
C LEU A 63 -5.69 24.11 -15.11
N GLY A 64 -4.55 24.32 -14.44
CA GLY A 64 -3.94 25.64 -14.33
C GLY A 64 -4.91 26.65 -13.72
N LYS A 65 -5.47 27.55 -14.57
CA LYS A 65 -6.48 28.53 -14.16
C LYS A 65 -7.91 28.12 -14.45
N ASP A 66 -8.12 27.00 -15.15
CA ASP A 66 -9.46 26.49 -15.46
C ASP A 66 -10.07 25.84 -14.21
N THR A 67 -11.41 25.89 -14.11
CA THR A 67 -12.14 25.29 -12.98
C THR A 67 -12.51 23.83 -13.23
N TYR A 68 -12.63 23.44 -14.51
CA TYR A 68 -13.12 22.11 -14.92
C TYR A 68 -12.18 21.48 -15.94
N PHE A 69 -12.09 20.13 -15.92
CA PHE A 69 -11.39 19.39 -16.95
C PHE A 69 -12.09 19.56 -18.29
N LYS A 70 -11.37 20.06 -19.29
CA LYS A 70 -11.89 20.18 -20.64
C LYS A 70 -12.12 18.80 -21.25
N LYS A 71 -13.15 18.64 -22.06
CA LYS A 71 -13.35 17.44 -22.86
C LYS A 71 -12.15 17.26 -23.77
N SER A 72 -11.34 16.25 -23.52
CA SER A 72 -10.20 15.88 -24.34
C SER A 72 -10.52 14.63 -25.17
N LYS A 73 -9.88 14.50 -26.32
CA LYS A 73 -9.99 13.27 -27.14
C LYS A 73 -9.17 12.14 -26.57
N LEU A 74 -8.07 12.45 -25.88
CA LEU A 74 -7.11 11.53 -25.30
C LEU A 74 -6.90 11.86 -23.83
N PRO A 75 -6.46 10.91 -23.01
CA PRO A 75 -6.16 11.17 -21.59
C PRO A 75 -5.00 12.16 -21.45
N GLN A 76 -5.07 12.97 -20.39
CA GLN A 76 -4.08 14.00 -20.06
C GLN A 76 -3.20 13.60 -18.87
N ALA A 77 -3.68 12.68 -18.02
CA ALA A 77 -2.88 12.10 -16.96
C ALA A 77 -2.90 10.57 -16.99
N LEU A 78 -1.75 9.97 -16.71
CA LEU A 78 -1.58 8.54 -16.54
C LEU A 78 -1.01 8.24 -15.17
N ILE A 79 -1.64 7.33 -14.43
CA ILE A 79 -1.17 6.89 -13.12
C ILE A 79 -0.91 5.39 -13.18
N ILE A 80 0.33 5.00 -12.90
CA ILE A 80 0.79 3.62 -12.97
C ILE A 80 1.05 3.14 -11.54
N VAL A 81 0.46 2.01 -11.17
CA VAL A 81 0.55 1.42 -9.84
C VAL A 81 0.78 -0.09 -9.93
N PRO A 82 1.43 -0.73 -8.93
CA PRO A 82 1.82 -2.14 -9.01
C PRO A 82 0.66 -3.12 -9.02
N THR A 83 -0.45 -2.79 -8.35
CA THR A 83 -1.54 -3.75 -8.12
C THR A 83 -2.90 -3.20 -8.52
N ARG A 84 -3.84 -4.12 -8.78
CA ARG A 84 -5.23 -3.81 -9.15
C ARG A 84 -5.95 -3.07 -8.03
N GLU A 85 -5.75 -3.56 -6.81
CA GLU A 85 -6.39 -3.03 -5.63
C GLU A 85 -5.98 -1.58 -5.40
N LEU A 86 -4.68 -1.29 -5.55
CA LEU A 86 -4.17 0.08 -5.45
C LEU A 86 -4.72 0.95 -6.60
N ALA A 87 -4.82 0.41 -7.82
CA ALA A 87 -5.40 1.16 -8.94
C ALA A 87 -6.87 1.54 -8.68
N LEU A 88 -7.66 0.62 -8.15
CA LEU A 88 -9.05 0.88 -7.79
C LEU A 88 -9.17 1.87 -6.63
N GLN A 89 -8.30 1.75 -5.63
CA GLN A 89 -8.24 2.69 -4.51
C GLN A 89 -7.87 4.09 -5.00
N VAL A 90 -6.81 4.25 -5.78
CA VAL A 90 -6.37 5.52 -6.36
C VAL A 90 -7.48 6.13 -7.23
N LYS A 91 -8.12 5.31 -8.10
CA LYS A 91 -9.26 5.77 -8.88
C LYS A 91 -10.38 6.33 -8.00
N ASN A 92 -10.80 5.58 -6.99
CA ASN A 92 -11.89 5.98 -6.10
C ASN A 92 -11.52 7.26 -5.32
N GLU A 93 -10.29 7.35 -4.85
CA GLU A 93 -9.79 8.50 -4.10
C GLU A 93 -9.73 9.76 -4.98
N LEU A 94 -9.24 9.65 -6.20
CA LEU A 94 -9.23 10.76 -7.15
C LEU A 94 -10.63 11.10 -7.69
N THR A 95 -11.54 10.13 -7.77
CA THR A 95 -12.92 10.39 -8.25
C THR A 95 -13.63 11.38 -7.35
N TRP A 96 -13.63 11.16 -6.03
CA TRP A 96 -14.26 12.12 -5.12
C TRP A 96 -13.44 13.42 -5.01
N PHE A 97 -12.11 13.32 -5.05
CA PHE A 97 -11.22 14.48 -4.94
C PHE A 97 -11.40 15.48 -6.10
N LEU A 98 -11.65 14.96 -7.31
CA LEU A 98 -11.82 15.75 -8.53
C LEU A 98 -13.27 15.82 -9.02
N GLU A 99 -14.25 15.40 -8.21
CA GLU A 99 -15.67 15.41 -8.56
C GLU A 99 -16.14 16.82 -8.93
N SER A 100 -15.74 17.82 -8.14
CA SER A 100 -16.05 19.22 -8.39
C SER A 100 -15.42 19.81 -9.65
N CYS A 101 -14.44 19.12 -10.24
CA CYS A 101 -13.75 19.54 -11.47
C CYS A 101 -14.21 18.76 -12.72
N ASP A 102 -15.25 17.92 -12.62
CA ASP A 102 -15.82 17.09 -13.71
C ASP A 102 -14.77 16.19 -14.41
N ALA A 103 -13.83 15.64 -13.65
CA ALA A 103 -12.80 14.76 -14.17
C ALA A 103 -13.36 13.36 -14.45
N LYS A 104 -13.18 12.85 -15.66
CA LYS A 104 -13.48 11.46 -16.02
C LYS A 104 -12.27 10.57 -15.75
N ILE A 105 -12.40 9.67 -14.78
CA ILE A 105 -11.32 8.78 -14.32
C ILE A 105 -11.72 7.34 -14.55
N ILE A 106 -10.87 6.58 -15.23
CA ILE A 106 -11.08 5.15 -15.43
C ILE A 106 -9.89 4.33 -14.93
N SER A 107 -10.12 3.03 -14.72
CA SER A 107 -9.06 2.09 -14.38
C SER A 107 -8.88 1.03 -15.46
N CYS A 108 -7.61 0.67 -15.74
CA CYS A 108 -7.19 -0.39 -16.62
C CYS A 108 -6.33 -1.38 -15.82
N VAL A 109 -6.91 -2.51 -15.40
CA VAL A 109 -6.25 -3.46 -14.49
C VAL A 109 -6.42 -4.89 -14.95
N GLY A 110 -5.36 -5.68 -14.87
CA GLY A 110 -5.40 -7.09 -15.25
C GLY A 110 -6.49 -7.86 -14.50
N GLY A 111 -7.07 -8.91 -15.11
CA GLY A 111 -8.10 -9.77 -14.51
C GLY A 111 -9.51 -9.15 -14.39
N MET A 112 -9.71 -7.95 -14.89
CA MET A 112 -11.03 -7.36 -15.13
C MET A 112 -11.44 -7.56 -16.59
N ASP A 113 -12.74 -7.36 -16.88
CA ASP A 113 -13.24 -7.47 -18.24
C ASP A 113 -12.62 -6.44 -19.20
N ILE A 114 -11.74 -6.93 -20.07
CA ILE A 114 -11.03 -6.09 -21.05
C ILE A 114 -11.99 -5.38 -22.02
N ARG A 115 -13.18 -5.97 -22.29
CA ARG A 115 -14.18 -5.36 -23.19
C ARG A 115 -14.83 -4.15 -22.52
N ALA A 116 -15.09 -4.26 -21.22
CA ALA A 116 -15.62 -3.13 -20.44
C ALA A 116 -14.59 -2.00 -20.36
N GLU A 117 -13.30 -2.32 -20.15
CA GLU A 117 -12.23 -1.32 -20.16
C GLU A 117 -12.11 -0.61 -21.52
N LYS A 118 -12.18 -1.35 -22.65
CA LYS A 118 -12.17 -0.76 -23.99
C LYS A 118 -13.32 0.23 -24.17
N ARG A 119 -14.55 -0.13 -23.77
CA ARG A 119 -15.69 0.80 -23.81
C ARG A 119 -15.46 2.05 -22.96
N ASN A 120 -14.88 1.88 -21.76
CA ASN A 120 -14.56 3.01 -20.89
C ASN A 120 -13.49 3.93 -21.50
N LEU A 121 -12.50 3.40 -22.18
CA LEU A 121 -11.49 4.18 -22.91
C LEU A 121 -12.11 4.98 -24.07
N GLU A 122 -13.11 4.42 -24.78
CA GLU A 122 -13.87 5.11 -25.84
C GLU A 122 -14.68 6.30 -25.29
N MET A 123 -14.99 6.34 -23.99
CA MET A 123 -15.66 7.47 -23.34
C MET A 123 -14.74 8.69 -23.13
N LYS A 124 -13.51 8.64 -23.61
CA LYS A 124 -12.50 9.72 -23.59
C LYS A 124 -12.24 10.24 -22.17
N PRO A 125 -11.65 9.41 -21.30
CA PRO A 125 -11.30 9.81 -19.94
C PRO A 125 -10.22 10.89 -19.93
N ASN A 126 -10.22 11.74 -18.88
CA ASN A 126 -9.15 12.69 -18.63
C ASN A 126 -7.96 12.02 -17.95
N ILE A 127 -8.23 11.05 -17.07
CA ILE A 127 -7.22 10.37 -16.25
C ILE A 127 -7.41 8.86 -16.39
N VAL A 128 -6.30 8.16 -16.62
CA VAL A 128 -6.25 6.69 -16.64
C VAL A 128 -5.36 6.22 -15.51
N VAL A 129 -5.88 5.31 -14.69
CA VAL A 129 -5.13 4.62 -13.62
C VAL A 129 -4.97 3.17 -14.01
N GLY A 130 -3.78 2.59 -13.92
CA GLY A 130 -3.65 1.19 -14.31
C GLY A 130 -2.42 0.48 -13.81
N THR A 131 -2.42 -0.84 -14.01
CA THR A 131 -1.26 -1.70 -13.77
C THR A 131 -0.41 -1.84 -15.03
N PRO A 132 0.92 -1.96 -14.92
CA PRO A 132 1.84 -1.89 -16.06
C PRO A 132 1.44 -2.83 -17.21
N GLY A 133 1.31 -4.13 -16.98
CA GLY A 133 0.99 -5.08 -18.04
C GLY A 133 -0.33 -4.78 -18.77
N ARG A 134 -1.42 -4.40 -18.04
CA ARG A 134 -2.70 -4.08 -18.68
C ARG A 134 -2.66 -2.76 -19.46
N LEU A 135 -1.93 -1.76 -18.97
CA LEU A 135 -1.71 -0.52 -19.73
C LEU A 135 -0.98 -0.81 -21.03
N ARG A 136 0.08 -1.62 -20.97
CA ARG A 136 0.82 -2.07 -22.15
C ARG A 136 -0.08 -2.80 -23.14
N ASP A 137 -0.92 -3.75 -22.70
CA ASP A 137 -1.89 -4.45 -23.56
C ASP A 137 -2.80 -3.47 -24.32
N HIS A 138 -3.31 -2.43 -23.64
CA HIS A 138 -4.16 -1.42 -24.29
C HIS A 138 -3.40 -0.50 -25.24
N ILE A 139 -2.13 -0.20 -24.97
CA ILE A 139 -1.27 0.60 -25.85
C ILE A 139 -0.94 -0.21 -27.11
N GLU A 140 -0.46 -1.45 -26.96
CA GLU A 140 -0.11 -2.34 -28.07
C GLU A 140 -1.34 -2.64 -28.96
N SER A 141 -2.53 -2.80 -28.37
CA SER A 141 -3.78 -2.95 -29.11
C SER A 141 -4.37 -1.64 -29.64
N GLN A 142 -3.65 -0.51 -29.55
CA GLN A 142 -4.05 0.83 -30.01
C GLN A 142 -5.39 1.33 -29.40
N LYS A 143 -5.77 0.83 -28.23
CA LYS A 143 -6.97 1.28 -27.50
C LYS A 143 -6.68 2.42 -26.53
N LEU A 144 -5.44 2.52 -26.06
CA LEU A 144 -4.95 3.61 -25.22
C LEU A 144 -3.87 4.37 -25.98
N ASN A 145 -4.14 5.63 -26.27
CA ASN A 145 -3.18 6.54 -26.91
C ASN A 145 -2.74 7.58 -25.88
N LEU A 146 -1.44 7.68 -25.64
CA LEU A 146 -0.85 8.53 -24.61
C LEU A 146 -0.23 9.83 -25.17
N ARG A 147 -0.52 10.20 -26.41
CA ARG A 147 0.12 11.33 -27.09
C ARG A 147 -0.16 12.69 -26.45
N ASP A 148 -1.30 12.85 -25.74
CA ASP A 148 -1.71 14.09 -25.10
C ASP A 148 -1.44 14.10 -23.59
N ILE A 149 -0.66 13.14 -23.09
CA ILE A 149 -0.31 13.04 -21.67
C ILE A 149 0.54 14.27 -21.27
N LYS A 150 0.09 14.94 -20.23
CA LYS A 150 0.79 16.06 -19.58
C LYS A 150 1.44 15.65 -18.26
N THR A 151 0.83 14.70 -17.55
CA THR A 151 1.35 14.22 -16.26
C THR A 151 1.36 12.71 -16.22
N VAL A 152 2.52 12.12 -15.86
CA VAL A 152 2.66 10.71 -15.54
C VAL A 152 3.00 10.57 -14.06
N VAL A 153 2.28 9.69 -13.38
CA VAL A 153 2.55 9.33 -11.98
C VAL A 153 2.93 7.86 -11.91
N LEU A 154 4.04 7.58 -11.24
CA LEU A 154 4.46 6.24 -10.83
C LEU A 154 4.30 6.17 -9.30
N ASP A 155 3.28 5.48 -8.79
CA ASP A 155 3.12 5.29 -7.35
C ASP A 155 3.53 3.88 -6.94
N GLU A 156 4.20 3.77 -5.81
CA GLU A 156 4.91 2.56 -5.35
C GLU A 156 5.88 2.04 -6.42
N ALA A 157 6.71 2.94 -6.97
CA ALA A 157 7.62 2.63 -8.07
C ALA A 157 8.64 1.53 -7.73
N ASP A 158 9.12 1.50 -6.47
CA ASP A 158 9.99 0.44 -5.94
C ASP A 158 9.30 -0.93 -6.00
N GLU A 159 8.04 -1.01 -5.62
CA GLU A 159 7.26 -2.23 -5.68
C GLU A 159 7.07 -2.73 -7.14
N MET A 160 6.84 -1.82 -8.09
CA MET A 160 6.72 -2.20 -9.51
C MET A 160 8.00 -2.84 -10.04
N LEU A 161 9.17 -2.30 -9.68
CA LEU A 161 10.47 -2.88 -10.08
C LEU A 161 10.72 -4.23 -9.40
N ASP A 162 10.39 -4.36 -8.12
CA ASP A 162 10.51 -5.62 -7.36
C ASP A 162 9.60 -6.72 -7.92
N MET A 163 8.45 -6.35 -8.48
CA MET A 163 7.53 -7.27 -9.16
C MET A 163 7.96 -7.62 -10.59
N GLY A 164 9.02 -7.01 -11.11
CA GLY A 164 9.56 -7.29 -12.43
C GLY A 164 8.92 -6.50 -13.57
N PHE A 165 8.14 -5.46 -13.30
CA PHE A 165 7.46 -4.63 -14.32
C PHE A 165 8.36 -3.62 -15.01
N LYS A 166 9.69 -3.76 -14.92
CA LYS A 166 10.62 -2.80 -15.50
C LYS A 166 10.39 -2.61 -16.99
N GLU A 167 10.32 -3.71 -17.76
CA GLU A 167 10.13 -3.67 -19.21
C GLU A 167 8.79 -3.06 -19.61
N ASP A 168 7.72 -3.38 -18.86
CA ASP A 168 6.40 -2.78 -19.12
C ASP A 168 6.40 -1.27 -18.85
N LEU A 169 7.05 -0.82 -17.76
CA LEU A 169 7.19 0.59 -17.46
C LEU A 169 7.96 1.34 -18.54
N GLU A 170 9.11 0.81 -18.97
CA GLU A 170 9.91 1.39 -20.05
C GLU A 170 9.10 1.46 -21.35
N ALA A 171 8.39 0.39 -21.72
CA ALA A 171 7.52 0.37 -22.91
C ALA A 171 6.42 1.44 -22.84
N ILE A 172 5.75 1.61 -21.71
CA ILE A 172 4.70 2.61 -21.52
C ILE A 172 5.29 4.03 -21.58
N LEU A 173 6.35 4.31 -20.83
CA LEU A 173 6.96 5.63 -20.73
C LEU A 173 7.51 6.11 -22.07
N ASN A 174 8.04 5.21 -22.90
CA ASN A 174 8.52 5.52 -24.25
C ASN A 174 7.40 5.92 -25.23
N THR A 175 6.12 5.62 -24.93
CA THR A 175 4.98 6.05 -25.75
C THR A 175 4.37 7.39 -25.32
N THR A 176 4.85 7.96 -24.22
CA THR A 176 4.40 9.28 -23.74
C THR A 176 5.21 10.41 -24.35
N PRO A 177 4.67 11.64 -24.45
CA PRO A 177 5.44 12.80 -24.94
C PRO A 177 6.73 13.02 -24.15
N GLU A 178 7.73 13.60 -24.80
CA GLU A 178 8.97 13.99 -24.15
C GLU A 178 8.72 15.12 -23.13
N GLU A 179 7.90 16.09 -23.52
CA GLU A 179 7.48 17.18 -22.65
C GLU A 179 6.26 16.79 -21.83
N LYS A 180 6.49 16.37 -20.61
CA LYS A 180 5.48 16.02 -19.60
C LYS A 180 6.06 16.21 -18.22
N GLN A 181 5.20 16.32 -17.24
CA GLN A 181 5.59 16.20 -15.83
C GLN A 181 5.61 14.72 -15.42
N THR A 182 6.70 14.24 -14.83
CA THR A 182 6.82 12.88 -14.30
C THR A 182 6.97 12.90 -12.79
N LEU A 183 6.00 12.33 -12.08
CA LEU A 183 5.96 12.24 -10.63
C LEU A 183 6.24 10.80 -10.22
N MET A 184 7.30 10.57 -9.45
CA MET A 184 7.63 9.25 -8.89
C MET A 184 7.44 9.27 -7.38
N PHE A 185 6.55 8.42 -6.89
CA PHE A 185 6.31 8.19 -5.47
C PHE A 185 6.80 6.80 -5.09
N SER A 186 7.59 6.71 -4.04
CA SER A 186 8.19 5.46 -3.59
C SER A 186 8.38 5.50 -2.07
N ALA A 187 8.29 4.36 -1.41
CA ALA A 187 8.65 4.27 0.00
C ALA A 187 10.16 4.33 0.18
N THR A 188 10.90 3.75 -0.76
CA THR A 188 12.37 3.68 -0.78
C THR A 188 12.92 4.19 -2.12
N VAL A 189 14.17 4.66 -2.12
CA VAL A 189 14.84 5.10 -3.35
C VAL A 189 16.15 4.31 -3.55
N PRO A 190 16.03 3.00 -3.89
CA PRO A 190 17.20 2.20 -4.23
C PRO A 190 17.84 2.68 -5.54
N LYS A 191 19.04 2.16 -5.87
CA LYS A 191 19.76 2.52 -7.09
C LYS A 191 18.94 2.31 -8.37
N THR A 192 18.06 1.32 -8.39
CA THR A 192 17.17 1.02 -9.51
C THR A 192 16.14 2.13 -9.74
N ILE A 193 15.52 2.64 -8.68
CA ILE A 193 14.60 3.79 -8.75
C ILE A 193 15.36 5.07 -9.13
N ALA A 194 16.54 5.30 -8.54
CA ALA A 194 17.36 6.45 -8.89
C ALA A 194 17.76 6.43 -10.39
N LYS A 195 18.00 5.24 -10.96
CA LYS A 195 18.26 5.07 -12.39
C LYS A 195 17.00 5.37 -13.21
N LEU A 196 15.86 4.79 -12.87
CA LEU A 196 14.59 5.03 -13.56
C LEU A 196 14.24 6.55 -13.55
N ALA A 197 14.43 7.20 -12.41
CA ALA A 197 14.25 8.65 -12.30
C ALA A 197 15.18 9.42 -13.25
N LYS A 198 16.46 9.05 -13.31
CA LYS A 198 17.42 9.68 -14.21
C LYS A 198 17.07 9.48 -15.70
N ASP A 199 16.49 8.33 -16.05
CA ASP A 199 16.17 7.98 -17.44
C ASP A 199 14.86 8.66 -17.91
N TYR A 200 13.91 8.95 -17.00
CA TYR A 200 12.55 9.41 -17.36
C TYR A 200 12.09 10.71 -16.70
N GLN A 201 12.93 11.34 -15.88
CA GLN A 201 12.65 12.64 -15.27
C GLN A 201 13.68 13.70 -15.71
N LYS A 202 13.24 14.95 -15.84
CA LYS A 202 14.07 16.13 -16.13
C LYS A 202 14.29 16.94 -14.84
N ASP A 203 15.52 17.09 -14.39
CA ASP A 203 15.89 17.91 -13.24
C ASP A 203 14.96 17.74 -12.01
N ALA A 204 14.61 16.49 -11.72
CA ALA A 204 13.62 16.18 -10.71
C ALA A 204 13.98 16.68 -9.33
N VAL A 205 13.04 17.35 -8.69
CA VAL A 205 13.16 17.78 -7.29
C VAL A 205 12.97 16.55 -6.40
N ARG A 206 13.95 16.30 -5.53
CA ARG A 206 13.86 15.24 -4.52
C ARG A 206 13.18 15.73 -3.26
N ILE A 207 12.07 15.10 -2.91
CA ILE A 207 11.30 15.36 -1.69
C ILE A 207 11.37 14.14 -0.81
N THR A 208 11.86 14.29 0.42
CA THR A 208 11.90 13.20 1.39
C THR A 208 11.05 13.59 2.59
N ILE A 209 9.95 12.89 2.81
CA ILE A 209 9.04 13.10 3.91
C ILE A 209 9.25 12.02 4.98
N GLY A 210 9.57 12.48 6.17
CA GLY A 210 10.02 11.63 7.27
C GLY A 210 11.51 11.31 7.16
N LYS A 211 12.15 11.05 8.27
CA LYS A 211 13.51 10.50 8.25
C LYS A 211 13.40 9.09 7.70
N SER A 212 14.14 8.76 6.66
CA SER A 212 14.23 7.40 6.09
C SER A 212 14.65 6.32 7.12
N ASN A 213 15.03 6.74 8.32
CA ASN A 213 15.45 5.94 9.45
C ASN A 213 14.54 6.09 10.68
N ALA A 214 13.37 6.74 10.58
CA ALA A 214 12.46 6.75 11.72
C ALA A 214 11.86 5.34 11.86
N GLN A 215 12.30 4.60 12.87
CA GLN A 215 11.59 3.48 13.43
C GLN A 215 10.09 3.87 13.45
N HIS A 216 9.21 3.00 12.97
CA HIS A 216 7.78 3.23 13.12
C HIS A 216 7.48 3.35 14.62
N VAL A 217 7.37 4.58 15.12
CA VAL A 217 7.25 4.89 16.56
C VAL A 217 6.06 4.18 17.18
N ASP A 218 5.07 3.86 16.35
CA ASP A 218 3.83 3.20 16.77
C ASP A 218 3.90 1.66 16.62
N ILE A 219 5.04 1.06 16.25
CA ILE A 219 5.19 -0.39 16.10
C ILE A 219 6.14 -0.94 17.15
N GLU A 220 5.63 -1.85 17.99
CA GLU A 220 6.44 -2.66 18.88
C GLU A 220 6.99 -3.88 18.14
N TYR A 221 8.31 -3.95 17.98
CA TYR A 221 8.99 -5.06 17.32
C TYR A 221 9.44 -6.13 18.31
N LYS A 222 9.04 -7.38 18.07
CA LYS A 222 9.47 -8.55 18.84
C LYS A 222 10.13 -9.60 17.93
N ALA A 223 11.26 -10.12 18.32
CA ALA A 223 11.94 -11.22 17.66
C ALA A 223 11.83 -12.48 18.54
N PHE A 224 11.04 -13.45 18.08
CA PHE A 224 10.84 -14.69 18.82
C PHE A 224 11.82 -15.77 18.37
N LYS A 225 12.67 -16.22 19.29
CA LYS A 225 13.58 -17.34 19.07
C LYS A 225 12.78 -18.63 19.05
N ILE A 226 12.82 -19.37 17.95
CA ILE A 226 12.08 -20.61 17.77
C ILE A 226 12.98 -21.76 17.30
N VAL A 227 12.53 -22.98 17.56
CA VAL A 227 12.97 -24.16 16.82
C VAL A 227 12.11 -24.26 15.56
N SER A 228 12.72 -24.60 14.42
CA SER A 228 12.00 -24.60 13.12
C SER A 228 10.76 -25.52 13.11
N SER A 229 10.79 -26.63 13.85
CA SER A 229 9.65 -27.55 13.98
C SER A 229 8.50 -26.98 14.81
N ASP A 230 8.70 -25.92 15.58
CA ASP A 230 7.70 -25.33 16.49
C ASP A 230 7.07 -24.04 15.95
N GLN A 231 7.34 -23.71 14.70
CA GLN A 231 6.87 -22.48 14.06
C GLN A 231 5.35 -22.31 14.12
N GLU A 232 4.59 -23.39 13.83
CA GLU A 232 3.13 -23.35 13.83
C GLU A 232 2.57 -23.07 15.24
N ASN A 233 3.10 -23.75 16.27
CA ASN A 233 2.69 -23.55 17.64
C ASN A 233 3.03 -22.13 18.11
N ALA A 234 4.21 -21.62 17.74
CA ALA A 234 4.61 -20.25 18.04
C ALA A 234 3.62 -19.23 17.46
N ILE A 235 3.16 -19.41 16.22
CA ILE A 235 2.15 -18.54 15.59
C ILE A 235 0.82 -18.63 16.33
N ILE A 236 0.34 -19.83 16.61
CA ILE A 236 -0.94 -20.05 17.29
C ILE A 236 -0.92 -19.46 18.70
N ASN A 237 0.16 -19.69 19.44
CA ASN A 237 0.34 -19.10 20.77
C ASN A 237 0.36 -17.58 20.71
N THR A 238 1.04 -17.01 19.72
CA THR A 238 1.07 -15.55 19.51
C THR A 238 -0.32 -15.00 19.24
N LEU A 239 -1.09 -15.62 18.33
CA LEU A 239 -2.47 -15.21 18.05
C LEU A 239 -3.37 -15.28 19.28
N ARG A 240 -3.24 -16.31 20.10
CA ARG A 240 -4.00 -16.47 21.35
C ARG A 240 -3.58 -15.46 22.40
N TYR A 241 -2.28 -15.23 22.54
CA TYR A 241 -1.75 -14.28 23.54
C TYR A 241 -2.22 -12.85 23.29
N TYR A 242 -2.11 -12.38 22.02
CA TYR A 242 -2.52 -11.02 21.67
C TYR A 242 -4.03 -10.86 21.46
N GLU A 243 -4.70 -11.93 21.06
CA GLU A 243 -6.13 -11.95 20.71
C GLU A 243 -6.56 -10.75 19.82
N ALA A 244 -5.65 -10.35 18.95
CA ALA A 244 -5.82 -9.20 18.06
C ALA A 244 -7.09 -9.34 17.21
N THR A 245 -7.80 -8.25 17.02
CA THR A 245 -9.03 -8.22 16.22
C THR A 245 -8.73 -8.51 14.77
N ASN A 246 -7.63 -7.95 14.26
CA ASN A 246 -7.17 -8.14 12.89
C ASN A 246 -5.66 -8.42 12.87
N SER A 247 -5.29 -9.54 12.26
CA SER A 247 -3.89 -9.97 12.18
C SER A 247 -3.52 -10.37 10.75
N ILE A 248 -2.24 -10.19 10.38
CA ILE A 248 -1.68 -10.76 9.16
C ILE A 248 -0.47 -11.63 9.47
N ILE A 249 -0.38 -12.77 8.78
CA ILE A 249 0.77 -13.68 8.83
C ILE A 249 1.40 -13.73 7.46
N PHE A 250 2.68 -13.35 7.37
CA PHE A 250 3.44 -13.42 6.14
C PHE A 250 4.20 -14.74 6.03
N CYS A 251 3.91 -15.49 4.96
CA CYS A 251 4.58 -16.72 4.61
C CYS A 251 5.35 -16.58 3.30
N ALA A 252 6.49 -17.28 3.17
CA ALA A 252 7.36 -17.20 2.00
C ALA A 252 6.77 -17.83 0.74
N THR A 253 5.90 -18.86 0.87
CA THR A 253 5.36 -19.63 -0.24
C THR A 253 3.84 -19.79 -0.16
N ARG A 254 3.21 -20.04 -1.31
CA ARG A 254 1.78 -20.34 -1.41
C ARG A 254 1.40 -21.60 -0.64
N MET A 255 2.24 -22.64 -0.70
CA MET A 255 2.02 -23.87 0.06
C MET A 255 1.99 -23.59 1.57
N ALA A 256 2.91 -22.77 2.07
CA ALA A 256 2.93 -22.36 3.48
C ALA A 256 1.69 -21.56 3.86
N VAL A 257 1.19 -20.68 2.97
CA VAL A 257 -0.07 -19.94 3.19
C VAL A 257 -1.24 -20.90 3.32
N ASN A 258 -1.43 -21.82 2.38
CA ASN A 258 -2.54 -22.77 2.40
C ASN A 258 -2.46 -23.72 3.61
N HIS A 259 -1.27 -24.21 3.91
CA HIS A 259 -1.02 -25.07 5.07
C HIS A 259 -1.37 -24.35 6.38
N MET A 260 -0.82 -23.13 6.58
CA MET A 260 -1.06 -22.36 7.80
C MET A 260 -2.55 -21.98 7.93
N THR A 261 -3.21 -21.57 6.86
CA THR A 261 -4.65 -21.27 6.88
C THR A 261 -5.48 -22.47 7.32
N SER A 262 -5.20 -23.67 6.75
CA SER A 262 -5.88 -24.90 7.14
C SER A 262 -5.63 -25.26 8.61
N ARG A 263 -4.40 -25.10 9.09
CA ARG A 263 -4.04 -25.37 10.49
C ARG A 263 -4.77 -24.45 11.46
N LEU A 264 -4.90 -23.16 11.13
CA LEU A 264 -5.64 -22.18 11.93
C LEU A 264 -7.12 -22.49 11.95
N THR A 265 -7.72 -22.76 10.78
CA THR A 265 -9.15 -23.08 10.65
C THR A 265 -9.51 -24.34 11.43
N ASN A 266 -8.68 -25.40 11.35
CA ASN A 266 -8.88 -26.65 12.11
C ASN A 266 -8.81 -26.45 13.62
N ARG A 267 -8.25 -25.33 14.10
CA ARG A 267 -8.19 -24.96 15.52
C ARG A 267 -9.24 -23.92 15.91
N GLY A 268 -10.22 -23.67 15.05
CA GLY A 268 -11.31 -22.73 15.30
C GLY A 268 -10.92 -21.24 15.15
N ILE A 269 -9.72 -20.96 14.60
CA ILE A 269 -9.31 -19.57 14.32
C ILE A 269 -9.79 -19.21 12.91
N SER A 270 -10.67 -18.21 12.81
CA SER A 270 -11.18 -17.74 11.52
C SER A 270 -10.07 -17.08 10.71
N ALA A 271 -9.61 -17.75 9.66
CA ALA A 271 -8.51 -17.34 8.82
C ALA A 271 -8.87 -17.36 7.33
N VAL A 272 -8.31 -16.43 6.56
CA VAL A 272 -8.39 -16.37 5.10
C VAL A 272 -7.00 -16.42 4.49
N ALA A 273 -6.88 -17.10 3.35
CA ALA A 273 -5.65 -17.14 2.57
C ALA A 273 -5.63 -16.03 1.52
N LEU A 274 -4.46 -15.40 1.32
CA LEU A 274 -4.19 -14.51 0.20
C LEU A 274 -2.90 -14.94 -0.50
N SER A 275 -3.07 -15.53 -1.69
CA SER A 275 -1.95 -15.94 -2.56
C SER A 275 -2.19 -15.49 -3.99
N GLY A 276 -1.14 -15.57 -4.82
CA GLY A 276 -1.24 -15.14 -6.22
C GLY A 276 -2.08 -16.04 -7.12
N GLU A 277 -2.56 -17.19 -6.63
CA GLU A 277 -3.42 -18.13 -7.40
C GLU A 277 -4.90 -17.84 -7.26
N LEU A 278 -5.29 -17.04 -6.26
CA LEU A 278 -6.68 -16.69 -6.06
C LEU A 278 -7.22 -15.89 -7.25
N SER A 279 -8.39 -16.29 -7.71
CA SER A 279 -9.17 -15.45 -8.61
C SER A 279 -9.50 -14.12 -7.95
N GLN A 280 -9.84 -13.11 -8.75
CA GLN A 280 -10.19 -11.79 -8.21
C GLN A 280 -11.40 -11.85 -7.28
N ASN A 281 -12.37 -12.73 -7.57
CA ASN A 281 -13.54 -12.90 -6.72
C ASN A 281 -13.17 -13.47 -5.35
N GLU A 282 -12.36 -14.53 -5.31
CA GLU A 282 -11.89 -15.13 -4.05
C GLU A 282 -11.08 -14.11 -3.22
N ARG A 283 -10.24 -13.32 -3.88
CA ARG A 283 -9.47 -12.26 -3.23
C ARG A 283 -10.38 -11.19 -2.62
N ASN A 284 -11.40 -10.74 -3.36
CA ASN A 284 -12.38 -9.79 -2.87
C ASN A 284 -13.18 -10.36 -1.69
N MET A 285 -13.57 -11.63 -1.75
CA MET A 285 -14.26 -12.31 -0.65
C MET A 285 -13.39 -12.39 0.61
N ALA A 286 -12.09 -12.72 0.47
CA ALA A 286 -11.16 -12.77 1.59
C ALA A 286 -11.00 -11.38 2.25
N LEU A 287 -10.83 -10.33 1.45
CA LEU A 287 -10.75 -8.95 1.96
C LEU A 287 -12.05 -8.50 2.64
N GLN A 288 -13.19 -8.85 2.06
CA GLN A 288 -14.49 -8.55 2.66
C GLN A 288 -14.69 -9.29 3.98
N ALA A 289 -14.26 -10.54 4.07
CA ALA A 289 -14.30 -11.31 5.31
C ALA A 289 -13.48 -10.65 6.44
N MET A 290 -12.29 -10.13 6.10
CA MET A 290 -11.47 -9.34 7.05
C MET A 290 -12.16 -8.03 7.45
N ARG A 291 -12.69 -7.26 6.50
CA ARG A 291 -13.37 -5.97 6.77
C ARG A 291 -14.63 -6.12 7.59
N SER A 292 -15.36 -7.21 7.41
CA SER A 292 -16.59 -7.52 8.15
C SER A 292 -16.36 -8.31 9.44
N SER A 293 -15.10 -8.46 9.86
CA SER A 293 -14.68 -9.24 11.05
C SER A 293 -15.14 -10.70 11.05
N LYS A 294 -15.52 -11.25 9.89
CA LYS A 294 -15.81 -12.69 9.70
C LYS A 294 -14.52 -13.53 9.74
N ALA A 295 -13.40 -12.94 9.37
CA ALA A 295 -12.08 -13.52 9.55
C ALA A 295 -11.20 -12.56 10.37
N ARG A 296 -10.46 -13.12 11.34
CA ARG A 296 -9.55 -12.37 12.21
C ARG A 296 -8.12 -12.40 11.71
N VAL A 297 -7.77 -13.40 10.91
CA VAL A 297 -6.40 -13.67 10.47
C VAL A 297 -6.35 -13.74 8.95
N CYS A 298 -5.48 -12.97 8.36
CA CYS A 298 -5.10 -13.08 6.95
C CYS A 298 -3.74 -13.78 6.86
N VAL A 299 -3.64 -14.89 6.15
CA VAL A 299 -2.36 -15.54 5.84
C VAL A 299 -1.99 -15.22 4.41
N ALA A 300 -0.84 -14.59 4.17
CA ALA A 300 -0.53 -14.05 2.87
C ALA A 300 0.94 -14.25 2.45
N THR A 301 1.18 -14.28 1.13
CA THR A 301 2.51 -14.03 0.57
C THR A 301 2.71 -12.52 0.37
N ASP A 302 3.98 -12.08 0.26
CA ASP A 302 4.29 -10.67 -0.01
C ASP A 302 3.55 -10.13 -1.23
N VAL A 303 3.65 -10.83 -2.35
CA VAL A 303 3.04 -10.43 -3.62
C VAL A 303 1.52 -10.27 -3.50
N ALA A 304 0.88 -11.15 -2.75
CA ALA A 304 -0.58 -11.12 -2.59
C ALA A 304 -1.04 -10.04 -1.61
N ALA A 305 -0.22 -9.67 -0.63
CA ALA A 305 -0.53 -8.65 0.37
C ALA A 305 -0.19 -7.22 -0.06
N ARG A 306 0.57 -7.06 -1.15
CA ARG A 306 0.95 -5.74 -1.69
C ARG A 306 -0.28 -5.00 -2.23
N GLY A 307 -0.32 -3.69 -2.03
CA GLY A 307 -1.40 -2.82 -2.49
C GLY A 307 -2.78 -3.11 -1.87
N LEU A 308 -2.86 -4.00 -0.87
CA LEU A 308 -4.13 -4.28 -0.20
C LEU A 308 -4.45 -3.23 0.85
N ASP A 309 -5.67 -2.69 0.76
CA ASP A 309 -6.29 -1.95 1.83
C ASP A 309 -6.93 -2.92 2.83
N LEU A 310 -6.08 -3.46 3.70
CA LEU A 310 -6.52 -4.27 4.84
C LEU A 310 -7.01 -3.34 5.96
N PRO A 311 -8.03 -3.77 6.72
CA PRO A 311 -8.45 -3.03 7.91
C PRO A 311 -7.27 -2.84 8.85
N ASN A 312 -7.35 -1.89 9.76
CA ASN A 312 -6.29 -1.64 10.74
C ASN A 312 -5.85 -2.95 11.41
N LEU A 313 -4.61 -3.34 11.12
CA LEU A 313 -4.04 -4.56 11.67
C LEU A 313 -3.40 -4.24 13.03
N ASP A 314 -3.76 -4.99 14.05
CA ASP A 314 -3.18 -4.86 15.38
C ASP A 314 -1.89 -5.67 15.51
N LEU A 315 -1.81 -6.78 14.75
CA LEU A 315 -0.70 -7.73 14.82
C LEU A 315 -0.23 -8.14 13.42
N VAL A 316 1.08 -8.04 13.21
CA VAL A 316 1.79 -8.57 12.03
C VAL A 316 2.74 -9.66 12.48
N ILE A 317 2.64 -10.85 11.90
CA ILE A 317 3.54 -11.97 12.16
C ILE A 317 4.32 -12.30 10.88
N HIS A 318 5.64 -12.25 10.97
CA HIS A 318 6.51 -12.79 9.95
C HIS A 318 6.81 -14.26 10.29
N ALA A 319 6.08 -15.18 9.67
CA ALA A 319 6.34 -16.61 9.78
C ALA A 319 7.73 -16.94 9.22
N ASP A 320 8.11 -16.28 8.13
CA ASP A 320 9.44 -16.40 7.53
C ASP A 320 10.18 -15.06 7.59
N ILE A 321 11.49 -15.12 7.87
CA ILE A 321 12.36 -13.93 7.86
C ILE A 321 12.34 -13.31 6.47
N PRO A 322 12.04 -12.01 6.34
CA PRO A 322 12.07 -11.30 5.05
C PRO A 322 13.46 -11.33 4.42
N ARG A 323 13.51 -11.27 3.09
CA ARG A 323 14.78 -11.30 2.35
C ARG A 323 15.54 -9.98 2.43
N THR A 324 14.83 -8.86 2.51
CA THR A 324 15.39 -7.50 2.52
C THR A 324 14.81 -6.66 3.66
N SER A 325 15.55 -5.62 4.05
CA SER A 325 15.09 -4.61 5.03
C SER A 325 13.83 -3.91 4.57
N ASP A 326 13.70 -3.65 3.27
CA ASP A 326 12.54 -2.98 2.70
C ASP A 326 11.29 -3.85 2.81
N THR A 327 11.40 -5.16 2.50
CA THR A 327 10.31 -6.11 2.72
C THR A 327 9.90 -6.18 4.20
N LEU A 328 10.87 -6.15 5.12
CA LEU A 328 10.57 -6.13 6.56
C LEU A 328 9.76 -4.89 6.93
N LEU A 329 10.18 -3.71 6.48
CA LEU A 329 9.51 -2.44 6.76
C LEU A 329 8.11 -2.38 6.11
N HIS A 330 7.95 -2.82 4.86
CA HIS A 330 6.67 -2.85 4.13
C HIS A 330 5.65 -3.80 4.80
N ARG A 331 6.08 -4.99 5.26
CA ARG A 331 5.22 -5.91 6.02
C ARG A 331 4.84 -5.30 7.35
N SER A 332 5.81 -4.79 8.10
CA SER A 332 5.59 -4.20 9.43
C SER A 332 4.69 -2.97 9.35
N GLY A 333 4.84 -2.13 8.32
CA GLY A 333 3.99 -0.96 8.07
C GLY A 333 2.53 -1.28 7.73
N ARG A 334 2.10 -2.54 7.78
CA ARG A 334 0.67 -2.91 7.75
C ARG A 334 -0.02 -2.69 9.09
N THR A 335 0.73 -2.52 10.17
CA THR A 335 0.24 -2.11 11.50
C THR A 335 0.82 -0.75 11.91
N GLY A 336 0.44 -0.22 13.05
CA GLY A 336 0.97 1.06 13.56
C GLY A 336 0.58 2.27 12.71
N ARG A 337 -0.63 2.30 12.13
CA ARG A 337 -1.09 3.38 11.26
C ARG A 337 -2.00 4.37 12.00
N ALA A 338 -1.97 5.62 11.57
CA ALA A 338 -2.83 6.70 12.07
C ALA A 338 -2.73 6.90 13.60
N GLY A 339 -1.52 6.77 14.17
CA GLY A 339 -1.28 6.97 15.61
C GLY A 339 -1.75 5.82 16.51
N ARG A 340 -2.13 4.67 15.93
CA ARG A 340 -2.47 3.46 16.69
C ARG A 340 -1.22 2.62 16.88
N LYS A 341 -1.03 2.11 18.09
CA LYS A 341 0.05 1.17 18.39
C LYS A 341 -0.23 -0.19 17.75
N GLY A 342 0.79 -0.79 17.17
CA GLY A 342 0.73 -2.11 16.57
C GLY A 342 1.89 -2.99 17.04
N VAL A 343 1.72 -4.30 16.91
CA VAL A 343 2.75 -5.29 17.26
C VAL A 343 3.22 -6.00 16.01
N CYS A 344 4.54 -6.08 15.84
CA CYS A 344 5.19 -6.81 14.77
C CYS A 344 6.09 -7.90 15.36
N VAL A 345 5.74 -9.16 15.10
CA VAL A 345 6.46 -10.33 15.57
C VAL A 345 7.22 -10.97 14.41
N ILE A 346 8.50 -11.22 14.59
CA ILE A 346 9.35 -11.94 13.64
C ILE A 346 9.78 -13.26 14.26
N LEU A 347 9.42 -14.37 13.63
CA LEU A 347 9.86 -15.69 14.07
C LEU A 347 11.27 -15.95 13.53
N VAL A 348 12.20 -16.20 14.44
CA VAL A 348 13.63 -16.37 14.12
C VAL A 348 14.08 -17.76 14.53
N PRO A 349 14.25 -18.69 13.57
CA PRO A 349 14.87 -19.97 13.82
C PRO A 349 16.30 -19.80 14.38
N GLN A 350 16.70 -20.60 15.34
CA GLN A 350 17.99 -20.48 16.04
C GLN A 350 19.19 -20.45 15.09
N ASN A 351 19.14 -21.23 14.00
CA ASN A 351 20.19 -21.26 12.96
C ASN A 351 20.22 -20.02 12.08
N ARG A 352 19.27 -19.10 12.19
CA ARG A 352 19.15 -17.87 11.38
C ARG A 352 19.28 -16.57 12.19
N ASN A 353 19.71 -16.62 13.44
CA ASN A 353 19.88 -15.45 14.30
C ASN A 353 20.75 -14.36 13.65
N ARG A 354 21.92 -14.73 13.10
CA ARG A 354 22.83 -13.78 12.43
C ARG A 354 22.20 -13.10 11.22
N THR A 355 21.38 -13.84 10.47
CA THR A 355 20.64 -13.29 9.32
C THR A 355 19.61 -12.26 9.79
N ALA A 356 18.88 -12.56 10.85
CA ALA A 356 17.90 -11.65 11.43
C ALA A 356 18.56 -10.39 12.01
N GLU A 357 19.63 -10.53 12.77
CA GLU A 357 20.38 -9.38 13.33
C GLU A 357 20.90 -8.44 12.24
N ARG A 358 21.46 -9.00 11.15
CA ARG A 358 21.90 -8.20 10.01
C ARG A 358 20.73 -7.46 9.36
N LEU A 359 19.58 -8.13 9.17
CA LEU A 359 18.37 -7.56 8.60
C LEU A 359 17.83 -6.41 9.48
N PHE A 360 17.76 -6.62 10.80
CA PHE A 360 17.32 -5.60 11.74
C PHE A 360 18.28 -4.40 11.75
N GLY A 361 19.58 -4.63 11.69
CA GLY A 361 20.59 -3.56 11.57
C GLY A 361 20.41 -2.74 10.28
N GLN A 362 20.15 -3.39 9.14
CA GLN A 362 19.89 -2.72 7.86
C GLN A 362 18.59 -1.91 7.88
N ALA A 363 17.56 -2.43 8.56
CA ALA A 363 16.29 -1.75 8.73
C ALA A 363 16.30 -0.70 9.86
N ASN A 364 17.40 -0.57 10.59
CA ASN A 364 17.52 0.27 11.78
C ASN A 364 16.44 -0.02 12.84
N ILE A 365 16.11 -1.30 13.03
CA ILE A 365 15.13 -1.78 14.00
C ILE A 365 15.85 -2.45 15.17
N LYS A 366 15.38 -2.19 16.38
CA LYS A 366 15.84 -2.85 17.61
C LYS A 366 14.68 -3.65 18.21
N PRO A 367 14.47 -4.90 17.78
CA PRO A 367 13.38 -5.70 18.33
C PRO A 367 13.69 -6.16 19.75
N HIS A 368 12.65 -6.36 20.54
CA HIS A 368 12.76 -7.05 21.81
C HIS A 368 12.87 -8.56 21.56
N TRP A 369 14.05 -9.14 21.87
CA TRP A 369 14.31 -10.56 21.74
C TRP A 369 13.71 -11.34 22.91
N THR A 370 12.83 -12.30 22.59
CA THR A 370 12.19 -13.16 23.57
C THR A 370 11.82 -14.52 22.97
N PHE A 371 11.03 -15.32 23.67
CA PHE A 371 10.45 -16.56 23.18
C PHE A 371 8.96 -16.35 22.85
N PRO A 372 8.35 -17.23 22.02
CA PRO A 372 6.90 -17.25 21.84
C PRO A 372 6.19 -17.40 23.19
N PRO A 373 4.98 -16.83 23.35
CA PRO A 373 4.23 -16.97 24.58
C PRO A 373 4.02 -18.44 24.98
N SER A 374 4.29 -18.73 26.23
CA SER A 374 4.07 -20.05 26.83
C SER A 374 2.58 -20.30 27.11
N ARG A 375 2.23 -21.54 27.39
CA ARG A 375 0.86 -21.90 27.79
C ARG A 375 0.44 -21.17 29.07
N GLU A 376 1.35 -21.02 30.02
CA GLU A 376 1.11 -20.35 31.30
C GLU A 376 0.82 -18.87 31.08
N GLU A 377 1.61 -18.18 30.26
CA GLU A 377 1.40 -16.77 29.94
C GLU A 377 0.05 -16.55 29.23
N ILE A 378 -0.33 -17.43 28.30
CA ILE A 378 -1.63 -17.36 27.63
C ILE A 378 -2.77 -17.53 28.64
N LEU A 379 -2.67 -18.50 29.56
CA LEU A 379 -3.70 -18.73 30.58
C LEU A 379 -3.83 -17.54 31.54
N ILE A 380 -2.75 -16.85 31.84
CA ILE A 380 -2.79 -15.63 32.66
C ILE A 380 -3.56 -14.52 31.91
N GLU A 381 -3.27 -14.31 30.63
CA GLU A 381 -3.98 -13.31 29.83
C GLU A 381 -5.46 -13.68 29.63
N ASP A 382 -5.78 -14.95 29.38
CA ASP A 382 -7.17 -15.42 29.29
C ASP A 382 -7.96 -15.16 30.60
N LYS A 383 -7.35 -15.41 31.76
CA LYS A 383 -7.96 -15.09 33.05
C LYS A 383 -8.22 -13.59 33.27
N LYS A 384 -7.26 -12.73 32.87
CA LYS A 384 -7.44 -11.28 32.97
C LYS A 384 -8.63 -10.81 32.12
N ARG A 385 -8.74 -11.30 30.88
CA ARG A 385 -9.86 -10.96 29.98
C ARG A 385 -11.20 -11.40 30.51
N ILE A 386 -11.28 -12.61 31.08
CA ILE A 386 -12.51 -13.13 31.72
C ILE A 386 -12.92 -12.23 32.90
N LEU A 387 -11.95 -11.81 33.71
CA LEU A 387 -12.23 -10.91 34.84
C LEU A 387 -12.72 -9.53 34.39
N GLU A 388 -12.10 -8.97 33.33
CA GLU A 388 -12.54 -7.69 32.76
C GLU A 388 -13.97 -7.77 32.21
N LEU A 389 -14.31 -8.84 31.46
CA LEU A 389 -15.66 -9.06 30.97
C LEU A 389 -16.68 -9.24 32.10
N SER A 390 -16.32 -9.95 33.17
CA SER A 390 -17.18 -10.12 34.33
C SER A 390 -17.45 -8.81 35.06
N LEU A 391 -16.46 -7.91 35.18
CA LEU A 391 -16.61 -6.60 35.78
C LEU A 391 -17.52 -5.67 34.97
N ILE A 392 -17.50 -5.75 33.64
CA ILE A 392 -18.38 -4.98 32.76
C ILE A 392 -19.84 -5.40 32.98
N HIS A 393 -20.13 -6.71 33.07
CA HIS A 393 -21.48 -7.22 33.31
C HIS A 393 -22.03 -6.99 34.73
N ILE A 394 -21.18 -6.66 35.71
CA ILE A 394 -21.62 -6.35 37.08
C ILE A 394 -21.94 -4.84 37.21
N SER A 395 -21.45 -4.02 36.29
CA SER A 395 -21.64 -2.54 36.30
C SER A 395 -22.81 -2.05 35.43
N GLU A 396 -23.46 -2.93 34.67
CA GLU A 396 -24.75 -2.73 34.00
C GLU A 396 -25.93 -3.28 34.84
#